data_105045c1481c792557c8d3ff4151d034
#
_entry.id   105045c1481c792557c8d3ff4151d034
#
_cell.length_a   1.000
_cell.length_b   1.000
_cell.length_c   1.000
_cell.angle_alpha   90.00
_cell.angle_beta   90.00
_cell.angle_gamma   90.00
#
_symmetry.space_group_name_H-M   'P 1'
#
loop_
_entity.id
_entity.type
_entity.pdbx_description
1 polymer ?
#
loop_
_entity_poly.entity_id
_entity_poly.type
_entity_poly.pdbx_seq_one_letter_code
_entity_poly.pdbx_strand_id
1 'polypeptide(L)'
;MLLPWLLAAGLLASGPDLSTLQEKFERIIKSSRGEAGVALIHVESGAWLSVHGDQRFPMASVYKLPIALELLTQVSQGKIEMTRAVTLGPSDIRPCCTLSRRRPRGGVTLTVGELLELMIVESDNTASDAMLKLVGGPAVVEQRMRVLGFNAINVNRSEGQTLFDMAGVQPPPESEWTLELARRLIDEVPLPEVIAARARYTSDPRDTATPEEMARLLGRLQLGNLLPPAYTQWLLDLMARSKTGPQRLKALLPRDTVVAHKTGTTDVVINDVGLITLPDDSAIGGHLALAVFVMNGPRTAAMQRTIAQLAGAAFEFFTGKPLPPPAKVKPAPKKRRARR
;
A
#
# COMPACT_ATOMS: atom_id res chain seq x y z
N MET A 1 28.67 3.71 53.23
CA MET A 1 29.09 2.73 52.21
C MET A 1 28.26 2.98 50.96
N LEU A 2 28.84 3.68 49.99
CA LEU A 2 28.23 3.98 48.69
C LEU A 2 28.70 2.92 47.69
N LEU A 3 27.76 2.08 47.17
CA LEU A 3 28.05 1.16 46.06
C LEU A 3 28.07 1.97 44.73
N PRO A 4 29.08 1.82 43.89
CA PRO A 4 29.09 2.40 42.57
C PRO A 4 28.23 1.58 41.63
N TRP A 5 27.26 2.25 40.96
CA TRP A 5 26.53 1.71 39.83
C TRP A 5 27.49 1.58 38.64
N LEU A 6 27.91 0.35 38.34
CA LEU A 6 28.60 0.02 37.09
C LEU A 6 27.59 0.19 35.94
N LEU A 7 27.72 1.30 35.23
CA LEU A 7 27.17 1.47 33.90
C LEU A 7 27.86 0.44 32.96
N ALA A 8 27.19 -0.66 32.71
CA ALA A 8 27.57 -1.53 31.59
C ALA A 8 27.27 -0.74 30.29
N ALA A 9 28.30 -0.10 29.75
CA ALA A 9 28.29 0.37 28.38
C ALA A 9 28.21 -0.84 27.48
N GLY A 10 26.98 -1.28 27.14
CA GLY A 10 26.77 -2.22 26.07
C GLY A 10 27.34 -1.62 24.80
N LEU A 11 28.29 -2.31 24.16
CA LEU A 11 28.71 -2.02 22.80
C LEU A 11 27.43 -2.05 21.94
N LEU A 12 26.94 -0.88 21.55
CA LEU A 12 26.01 -0.76 20.46
C LEU A 12 26.76 -1.27 19.22
N ALA A 13 26.48 -2.51 18.81
CA ALA A 13 26.95 -3.00 17.55
C ALA A 13 26.45 -2.01 16.49
N SER A 14 27.37 -1.33 15.81
CA SER A 14 27.02 -0.48 14.68
C SER A 14 26.21 -1.32 13.71
N GLY A 15 25.02 -0.84 13.33
CA GLY A 15 24.18 -1.53 12.33
C GLY A 15 24.95 -1.77 11.03
N PRO A 16 24.44 -2.60 10.13
CA PRO A 16 25.10 -2.89 8.86
C PRO A 16 25.37 -1.60 8.08
N ASP A 17 26.54 -1.52 7.43
CA ASP A 17 26.84 -0.43 6.51
C ASP A 17 25.96 -0.56 5.26
N LEU A 18 25.01 0.38 5.09
CA LEU A 18 24.04 0.38 4.02
C LEU A 18 24.50 1.15 2.76
N SER A 19 25.73 1.66 2.73
CA SER A 19 26.23 2.53 1.64
C SER A 19 26.11 1.87 0.25
N THR A 20 26.50 0.61 0.13
CA THR A 20 26.43 -0.14 -1.13
C THR A 20 24.97 -0.40 -1.58
N LEU A 21 24.06 -0.61 -0.63
CA LEU A 21 22.64 -0.77 -0.91
C LEU A 21 22.02 0.55 -1.34
N GLN A 22 22.40 1.66 -0.71
CA GLN A 22 21.96 3.00 -1.07
C GLN A 22 22.35 3.34 -2.52
N GLU A 23 23.61 3.14 -2.89
CA GLU A 23 24.07 3.34 -4.27
C GLU A 23 23.31 2.47 -5.28
N LYS A 24 22.97 1.23 -4.89
CA LYS A 24 22.17 0.33 -5.73
C LYS A 24 20.76 0.85 -5.91
N PHE A 25 20.14 1.38 -4.84
CA PHE A 25 18.82 2.00 -4.90
C PHE A 25 18.80 3.25 -5.80
N GLU A 26 19.77 4.14 -5.64
CA GLU A 26 19.91 5.34 -6.47
C GLU A 26 20.03 4.99 -7.97
N ARG A 27 20.85 3.98 -8.32
CA ARG A 27 20.98 3.50 -9.70
C ARG A 27 19.66 2.94 -10.24
N ILE A 28 18.92 2.16 -9.44
CA ILE A 28 17.63 1.61 -9.85
C ILE A 28 16.62 2.74 -10.09
N ILE A 29 16.51 3.70 -9.17
CA ILE A 29 15.62 4.84 -9.27
C ILE A 29 15.96 5.70 -10.48
N LYS A 30 17.23 6.02 -10.70
CA LYS A 30 17.70 6.77 -11.88
C LYS A 30 17.32 6.08 -13.20
N SER A 31 17.27 4.74 -13.22
CA SER A 31 16.89 3.97 -14.41
C SER A 31 15.39 3.87 -14.65
N SER A 32 14.55 4.25 -13.68
CA SER A 32 13.09 4.03 -13.68
C SER A 32 12.36 4.84 -14.77
N ARG A 33 12.93 5.95 -15.22
CA ARG A 33 12.33 6.93 -16.16
C ARG A 33 11.00 7.54 -15.64
N GLY A 34 10.74 7.41 -14.37
CA GLY A 34 9.63 8.05 -13.64
C GLY A 34 10.17 8.64 -12.36
N GLU A 35 9.29 9.27 -11.60
CA GLU A 35 9.59 9.73 -10.26
C GLU A 35 9.39 8.57 -9.29
N ALA A 36 10.42 8.24 -8.50
CA ALA A 36 10.35 7.14 -7.54
C ALA A 36 11.00 7.54 -6.22
N GLY A 37 10.35 7.11 -5.14
CA GLY A 37 10.87 7.24 -3.78
C GLY A 37 10.81 5.88 -3.07
N VAL A 38 11.80 5.61 -2.23
CA VAL A 38 11.90 4.39 -1.44
C VAL A 38 12.40 4.69 -0.05
N ALA A 39 11.86 3.99 0.94
CA ALA A 39 12.43 3.89 2.28
C ALA A 39 12.40 2.44 2.75
N LEU A 40 13.46 2.03 3.41
CA LEU A 40 13.67 0.72 3.98
C LEU A 40 14.04 0.87 5.45
N ILE A 41 13.46 0.01 6.29
CA ILE A 41 13.85 -0.17 7.70
C ILE A 41 14.01 -1.67 7.92
N HIS A 42 15.17 -2.09 8.43
CA HIS A 42 15.30 -3.41 9.04
C HIS A 42 14.78 -3.31 10.47
N VAL A 43 13.64 -3.95 10.73
CA VAL A 43 12.81 -3.69 11.92
C VAL A 43 13.56 -4.00 13.22
N GLU A 44 14.28 -5.12 13.26
CA GLU A 44 14.93 -5.63 14.46
C GLU A 44 16.21 -4.86 14.84
N SER A 45 16.98 -4.39 13.85
CA SER A 45 18.20 -3.62 14.11
C SER A 45 17.98 -2.10 14.11
N GLY A 46 16.86 -1.63 13.56
CA GLY A 46 16.61 -0.22 13.34
C GLY A 46 17.45 0.40 12.22
N ALA A 47 18.25 -0.37 11.49
CA ALA A 47 19.00 0.13 10.33
C ALA A 47 18.03 0.59 9.25
N TRP A 48 18.26 1.77 8.67
CA TRP A 48 17.36 2.35 7.69
C TRP A 48 18.10 3.13 6.60
N LEU A 49 17.52 3.22 5.44
CA LEU A 49 17.95 4.08 4.35
C LEU A 49 16.75 4.57 3.55
N SER A 50 16.90 5.69 2.87
CA SER A 50 15.90 6.17 1.92
C SER A 50 16.55 6.86 0.72
N VAL A 51 15.83 6.87 -0.40
CA VAL A 51 16.15 7.68 -1.58
C VAL A 51 14.88 8.39 -1.99
N HIS A 52 14.87 9.72 -2.03
CA HIS A 52 13.68 10.56 -2.15
C HIS A 52 12.61 10.19 -1.11
N GLY A 53 13.06 9.82 0.09
CA GLY A 53 12.21 9.28 1.14
C GLY A 53 11.29 10.29 1.79
N ASP A 54 11.62 11.57 1.74
CA ASP A 54 10.88 12.72 2.25
C ASP A 54 9.90 13.33 1.22
N GLN A 55 9.98 12.92 -0.05
CA GLN A 55 9.06 13.38 -1.09
C GLN A 55 7.66 12.79 -0.90
N ARG A 56 6.64 13.60 -1.21
CA ARG A 56 5.25 13.16 -1.17
C ARG A 56 4.85 12.50 -2.48
N PHE A 57 4.20 11.35 -2.37
CA PHE A 57 3.64 10.59 -3.48
C PHE A 57 2.16 10.31 -3.22
N PRO A 58 1.29 10.36 -4.24
CA PRO A 58 -0.09 9.89 -4.10
C PRO A 58 -0.10 8.42 -3.70
N MET A 59 -0.81 8.09 -2.64
CA MET A 59 -0.85 6.72 -2.11
C MET A 59 -1.63 5.76 -2.99
N ALA A 60 -2.62 6.23 -3.75
CA ALA A 60 -3.62 5.36 -4.32
C ALA A 60 -4.13 4.39 -3.23
N SER A 61 -4.44 3.14 -3.54
CA SER A 61 -4.99 2.20 -2.55
C SER A 61 -4.06 1.84 -1.37
N VAL A 62 -2.83 2.38 -1.27
CA VAL A 62 -2.02 2.24 -0.05
C VAL A 62 -2.70 2.93 1.14
N TYR A 63 -3.49 3.97 0.91
CA TYR A 63 -4.23 4.69 1.95
C TYR A 63 -5.23 3.81 2.74
N LYS A 64 -5.54 2.62 2.25
CA LYS A 64 -6.37 1.62 2.94
C LYS A 64 -5.71 1.04 4.20
N LEU A 65 -4.37 1.14 4.33
CA LEU A 65 -3.69 0.78 5.57
C LEU A 65 -4.03 1.72 6.73
N PRO A 66 -3.93 3.06 6.61
CA PRO A 66 -4.46 3.98 7.60
C PRO A 66 -5.92 3.72 7.99
N ILE A 67 -6.79 3.44 7.01
CA ILE A 67 -8.21 3.12 7.27
C ILE A 67 -8.33 1.84 8.13
N ALA A 68 -7.58 0.79 7.79
CA ALA A 68 -7.59 -0.46 8.54
C ALA A 68 -7.07 -0.27 9.97
N LEU A 69 -6.04 0.55 10.17
CA LEU A 69 -5.51 0.88 11.50
C LEU A 69 -6.55 1.59 12.36
N GLU A 70 -7.26 2.58 11.82
CA GLU A 70 -8.30 3.27 12.56
C GLU A 70 -9.48 2.35 12.85
N LEU A 71 -9.93 1.57 11.86
CA LEU A 71 -11.01 0.59 12.05
C LEU A 71 -10.68 -0.40 13.19
N LEU A 72 -9.51 -1.02 13.12
CA LEU A 72 -9.09 -2.01 14.14
C LEU A 72 -8.85 -1.37 15.51
N THR A 73 -8.48 -0.10 15.55
CA THR A 73 -8.43 0.67 16.79
C THR A 73 -9.83 0.83 17.39
N GLN A 74 -10.82 1.24 16.60
CA GLN A 74 -12.20 1.38 17.07
C GLN A 74 -12.80 0.03 17.47
N VAL A 75 -12.44 -1.04 16.78
CA VAL A 75 -12.83 -2.41 17.16
C VAL A 75 -12.21 -2.79 18.51
N SER A 76 -10.93 -2.54 18.71
CA SER A 76 -10.25 -2.85 19.98
C SER A 76 -10.79 -2.07 21.16
N GLN A 77 -11.42 -0.92 20.91
CA GLN A 77 -12.10 -0.08 21.90
C GLN A 77 -13.58 -0.46 22.11
N GLY A 78 -14.08 -1.49 21.40
CA GLY A 78 -15.49 -1.91 21.49
C GLY A 78 -16.49 -0.95 20.82
N LYS A 79 -16.02 0.03 20.03
CA LYS A 79 -16.88 0.99 19.30
C LYS A 79 -17.52 0.39 18.06
N ILE A 80 -16.83 -0.55 17.43
CA ILE A 80 -17.25 -1.26 16.22
C ILE A 80 -17.08 -2.76 16.48
N GLU A 81 -18.06 -3.56 16.08
CA GLU A 81 -17.97 -5.01 16.12
C GLU A 81 -17.64 -5.57 14.74
N MET A 82 -16.72 -6.54 14.69
CA MET A 82 -16.33 -7.18 13.43
C MET A 82 -17.46 -7.97 12.77
N THR A 83 -18.42 -8.41 13.57
CA THR A 83 -19.63 -9.12 13.14
C THR A 83 -20.75 -8.18 12.70
N ARG A 84 -20.61 -6.86 12.92
CA ARG A 84 -21.61 -5.88 12.53
C ARG A 84 -21.88 -5.98 11.02
N ALA A 85 -23.17 -6.11 10.67
CA ALA A 85 -23.64 -6.15 9.30
C ALA A 85 -23.68 -4.74 8.69
N VAL A 86 -23.16 -4.61 7.46
CA VAL A 86 -23.19 -3.40 6.65
C VAL A 86 -23.89 -3.72 5.34
N THR A 87 -24.98 -3.03 5.05
CA THR A 87 -25.74 -3.19 3.80
C THR A 87 -25.29 -2.12 2.80
N LEU A 88 -24.90 -2.55 1.61
CA LEU A 88 -24.42 -1.71 0.51
C LEU A 88 -25.52 -1.54 -0.53
N GLY A 89 -25.94 -0.32 -0.77
CA GLY A 89 -26.89 0.06 -1.81
C GLY A 89 -26.20 0.36 -3.16
N PRO A 90 -26.97 0.76 -4.19
CA PRO A 90 -26.43 1.09 -5.51
C PRO A 90 -25.41 2.25 -5.47
N SER A 91 -25.63 3.24 -4.61
CA SER A 91 -24.77 4.42 -4.48
C SER A 91 -23.48 4.16 -3.69
N ASP A 92 -23.34 2.99 -3.03
CA ASP A 92 -22.11 2.61 -2.34
C ASP A 92 -21.11 1.89 -3.27
N ILE A 93 -21.56 1.44 -4.45
CA ILE A 93 -20.72 0.62 -5.33
C ILE A 93 -19.73 1.49 -6.10
N ARG A 94 -18.44 1.21 -5.95
CA ARG A 94 -17.35 1.91 -6.64
C ARG A 94 -16.78 1.05 -7.77
N PRO A 95 -16.34 1.65 -8.89
CA PRO A 95 -15.65 0.93 -9.94
C PRO A 95 -14.42 0.17 -9.43
N CYS A 96 -14.00 -0.85 -10.17
CA CYS A 96 -12.91 -1.77 -9.81
C CYS A 96 -13.32 -2.85 -8.81
N CYS A 97 -12.70 -3.98 -8.97
CA CYS A 97 -12.57 -5.05 -8.00
C CYS A 97 -13.82 -5.93 -7.84
N THR A 98 -13.93 -6.63 -6.71
CA THR A 98 -14.82 -7.79 -6.57
C THR A 98 -16.29 -7.38 -6.44
N LEU A 99 -16.59 -6.42 -5.59
CA LEU A 99 -17.99 -6.04 -5.33
C LEU A 99 -18.65 -5.43 -6.56
N SER A 100 -17.98 -4.52 -7.26
CA SER A 100 -18.55 -3.92 -8.48
C SER A 100 -18.77 -4.92 -9.62
N ARG A 101 -18.00 -6.00 -9.69
CA ARG A 101 -18.18 -7.07 -10.68
C ARG A 101 -19.31 -8.03 -10.31
N ARG A 102 -19.40 -8.41 -9.03
CA ARG A 102 -20.35 -9.42 -8.54
C ARG A 102 -21.70 -8.82 -8.17
N ARG A 103 -21.73 -7.57 -7.72
CA ARG A 103 -22.92 -6.87 -7.20
C ARG A 103 -22.99 -5.43 -7.73
N PRO A 104 -23.04 -5.22 -9.04
CA PRO A 104 -22.96 -3.88 -9.66
C PRO A 104 -24.09 -2.92 -9.26
N ARG A 105 -25.20 -3.45 -8.74
CA ARG A 105 -26.35 -2.68 -8.25
C ARG A 105 -26.46 -2.66 -6.73
N GLY A 106 -25.42 -3.14 -6.01
CA GLY A 106 -25.48 -3.28 -4.55
C GLY A 106 -26.46 -4.38 -4.12
N GLY A 107 -27.21 -4.11 -3.05
CA GLY A 107 -28.15 -5.09 -2.47
C GLY A 107 -27.43 -6.26 -1.80
N VAL A 108 -26.28 -6.01 -1.19
CA VAL A 108 -25.48 -7.02 -0.47
C VAL A 108 -25.23 -6.54 0.95
N THR A 109 -25.35 -7.47 1.90
CA THR A 109 -24.98 -7.24 3.30
C THR A 109 -23.77 -8.09 3.62
N LEU A 110 -22.73 -7.46 4.15
CA LEU A 110 -21.47 -8.08 4.55
C LEU A 110 -21.12 -7.63 5.98
N THR A 111 -20.38 -8.45 6.70
CA THR A 111 -19.82 -8.04 7.98
C THR A 111 -18.66 -7.08 7.81
N VAL A 112 -18.34 -6.31 8.87
CA VAL A 112 -17.14 -5.45 8.91
C VAL A 112 -15.88 -6.26 8.63
N GLY A 113 -15.77 -7.49 9.16
CA GLY A 113 -14.63 -8.38 8.91
C GLY A 113 -14.48 -8.77 7.45
N GLU A 114 -15.59 -9.13 6.78
CA GLU A 114 -15.56 -9.45 5.35
C GLU A 114 -15.19 -8.25 4.50
N LEU A 115 -15.68 -7.06 4.84
CA LEU A 115 -15.33 -5.83 4.14
C LEU A 115 -13.86 -5.44 4.36
N LEU A 116 -13.33 -5.58 5.58
CA LEU A 116 -11.90 -5.37 5.84
C LEU A 116 -11.04 -6.33 5.02
N GLU A 117 -11.41 -7.61 4.94
CA GLU A 117 -10.70 -8.58 4.11
C GLU A 117 -10.72 -8.18 2.62
N LEU A 118 -11.87 -7.83 2.06
CA LEU A 118 -11.98 -7.35 0.68
C LEU A 118 -11.14 -6.09 0.44
N MET A 119 -11.13 -5.14 1.38
CA MET A 119 -10.36 -3.90 1.29
C MET A 119 -8.84 -4.17 1.25
N ILE A 120 -8.33 -5.07 2.07
CA ILE A 120 -6.89 -5.31 2.18
C ILE A 120 -6.43 -6.35 1.16
N VAL A 121 -7.09 -7.51 1.06
CA VAL A 121 -6.64 -8.64 0.23
C VAL A 121 -6.89 -8.39 -1.26
N GLU A 122 -8.06 -7.85 -1.62
CA GLU A 122 -8.46 -7.62 -3.01
C GLU A 122 -8.38 -6.14 -3.42
N SER A 123 -8.07 -5.26 -2.46
CA SER A 123 -8.04 -3.81 -2.66
C SER A 123 -9.39 -3.25 -3.14
N ASP A 124 -10.51 -3.83 -2.69
CA ASP A 124 -11.86 -3.45 -3.14
C ASP A 124 -12.20 -2.01 -2.74
N ASN A 125 -12.60 -1.18 -3.73
CA ASN A 125 -12.88 0.23 -3.53
C ASN A 125 -14.21 0.47 -2.81
N THR A 126 -15.21 -0.37 -3.08
CA THR A 126 -16.49 -0.31 -2.39
C THR A 126 -16.32 -0.61 -0.91
N ALA A 127 -15.57 -1.68 -0.59
CA ALA A 127 -15.25 -2.01 0.78
C ALA A 127 -14.45 -0.90 1.48
N SER A 128 -13.53 -0.25 0.75
CA SER A 128 -12.75 0.88 1.27
C SER A 128 -13.64 2.05 1.68
N ASP A 129 -14.53 2.50 0.80
CA ASP A 129 -15.41 3.63 1.09
C ASP A 129 -16.40 3.30 2.22
N ALA A 130 -16.91 2.05 2.25
CA ALA A 130 -17.76 1.60 3.35
C ALA A 130 -17.04 1.64 4.70
N MET A 131 -15.79 1.17 4.76
CA MET A 131 -14.99 1.20 6.00
C MET A 131 -14.59 2.63 6.38
N LEU A 132 -14.20 3.46 5.40
CA LEU A 132 -13.89 4.87 5.63
C LEU A 132 -15.09 5.62 6.23
N LYS A 133 -16.29 5.40 5.68
CA LYS A 133 -17.54 5.97 6.21
C LYS A 133 -17.85 5.45 7.62
N LEU A 134 -17.65 4.16 7.86
CA LEU A 134 -17.93 3.52 9.15
C LEU A 134 -17.05 4.07 10.28
N VAL A 135 -15.78 4.36 10.02
CA VAL A 135 -14.87 4.92 11.03
C VAL A 135 -15.07 6.41 11.28
N GLY A 136 -15.92 7.09 10.51
CA GLY A 136 -16.22 8.51 10.66
C GLY A 136 -15.61 9.42 9.58
N GLY A 137 -15.12 8.86 8.50
CA GLY A 137 -14.63 9.60 7.33
C GLY A 137 -13.12 9.89 7.34
N PRO A 138 -12.63 10.57 6.28
CA PRO A 138 -11.20 10.82 6.08
C PRO A 138 -10.54 11.59 7.24
N ALA A 139 -11.21 12.60 7.77
CA ALA A 139 -10.66 13.44 8.84
C ALA A 139 -10.35 12.65 10.12
N VAL A 140 -11.15 11.62 10.44
CA VAL A 140 -10.90 10.74 11.61
C VAL A 140 -9.64 9.91 11.37
N VAL A 141 -9.48 9.36 10.18
CA VAL A 141 -8.29 8.58 9.81
C VAL A 141 -7.04 9.46 9.81
N GLU A 142 -7.12 10.66 9.23
CA GLU A 142 -6.02 11.62 9.23
C GLU A 142 -5.62 12.02 10.65
N GLN A 143 -6.60 12.36 11.51
CA GLN A 143 -6.35 12.66 12.91
C GLN A 143 -5.65 11.50 13.64
N ARG A 144 -6.04 10.26 13.34
CA ARG A 144 -5.36 9.08 13.87
C ARG A 144 -3.89 9.04 13.47
N MET A 145 -3.57 9.32 12.21
CA MET A 145 -2.18 9.37 11.74
C MET A 145 -1.38 10.44 12.50
N ARG A 146 -1.97 11.62 12.71
CA ARG A 146 -1.31 12.71 13.51
C ARG A 146 -1.06 12.28 14.95
N VAL A 147 -2.05 11.68 15.64
CA VAL A 147 -1.90 11.16 17.01
C VAL A 147 -0.81 10.09 17.10
N LEU A 148 -0.64 9.27 16.08
CA LEU A 148 0.43 8.28 16.00
C LEU A 148 1.79 8.87 15.60
N GLY A 149 1.87 10.16 15.29
CA GLY A 149 3.10 10.85 14.89
C GLY A 149 3.48 10.67 13.42
N PHE A 150 2.51 10.34 12.56
CA PHE A 150 2.67 10.28 11.10
C PHE A 150 2.12 11.56 10.45
N ASN A 151 2.98 12.57 10.28
CA ASN A 151 2.58 13.89 9.81
C ASN A 151 2.58 14.02 8.27
N ALA A 152 3.18 13.09 7.57
CA ALA A 152 3.23 13.09 6.12
C ALA A 152 2.32 12.01 5.48
N ILE A 153 1.47 11.32 6.26
CA ILE A 153 0.42 10.44 5.73
C ILE A 153 -0.91 11.20 5.78
N ASN A 154 -1.42 11.59 4.62
CA ASN A 154 -2.66 12.34 4.47
C ASN A 154 -3.78 11.45 3.93
N VAL A 155 -4.96 11.52 4.56
CA VAL A 155 -6.18 10.82 4.10
C VAL A 155 -7.29 11.85 4.03
N ASN A 156 -7.71 12.23 2.83
CA ASN A 156 -8.57 13.39 2.62
C ASN A 156 -9.83 13.09 1.81
N ARG A 157 -9.84 12.01 1.00
CA ARG A 157 -10.94 11.68 0.09
C ARG A 157 -11.33 10.20 0.20
N SER A 158 -12.53 9.90 -0.27
CA SER A 158 -12.96 8.53 -0.59
C SER A 158 -12.43 8.08 -1.95
N GLU A 159 -12.51 6.77 -2.25
CA GLU A 159 -12.21 6.23 -3.59
C GLU A 159 -13.13 6.84 -4.66
N GLY A 160 -14.42 7.07 -4.31
CA GLY A 160 -15.36 7.70 -5.23
C GLY A 160 -14.97 9.13 -5.58
N GLN A 161 -14.59 9.95 -4.59
CA GLN A 161 -14.11 11.32 -4.82
C GLN A 161 -12.83 11.34 -5.64
N THR A 162 -11.87 10.47 -5.31
CA THR A 162 -10.61 10.34 -6.04
C THR A 162 -10.84 9.95 -7.50
N LEU A 163 -11.79 9.05 -7.77
CA LEU A 163 -12.15 8.65 -9.12
C LEU A 163 -12.64 9.84 -9.97
N PHE A 164 -13.55 10.65 -9.43
CA PHE A 164 -14.07 11.82 -10.12
C PHE A 164 -13.00 12.91 -10.30
N ASP A 165 -12.19 13.18 -9.26
CA ASP A 165 -11.09 14.15 -9.34
C ASP A 165 -10.08 13.77 -10.44
N MET A 166 -9.71 12.48 -10.55
CA MET A 166 -8.80 11.97 -11.58
C MET A 166 -9.40 12.01 -12.99
N ALA A 167 -10.71 12.00 -13.10
CA ALA A 167 -11.41 12.15 -14.37
C ALA A 167 -11.67 13.61 -14.75
N GLY A 168 -11.50 14.55 -13.82
CA GLY A 168 -11.84 15.96 -14.03
C GLY A 168 -13.34 16.24 -13.95
N VAL A 169 -14.10 15.39 -13.28
CA VAL A 169 -15.56 15.48 -13.14
C VAL A 169 -15.91 16.13 -11.82
N GLN A 170 -16.88 17.05 -11.86
CA GLN A 170 -17.59 17.50 -10.66
C GLN A 170 -18.77 16.54 -10.41
N PRO A 171 -18.72 15.70 -9.37
CA PRO A 171 -19.77 14.74 -9.14
C PRO A 171 -21.03 15.38 -8.54
N PRO A 172 -22.22 14.78 -8.76
CA PRO A 172 -23.41 15.11 -8.00
C PRO A 172 -23.29 14.68 -6.53
N PRO A 173 -24.30 14.87 -5.68
CA PRO A 173 -24.32 14.37 -4.31
C PRO A 173 -24.02 12.85 -4.25
N GLU A 174 -23.29 12.41 -3.21
CA GLU A 174 -22.82 11.02 -3.08
C GLU A 174 -23.97 9.99 -3.11
N SER A 175 -25.17 10.37 -2.63
CA SER A 175 -26.36 9.51 -2.66
C SER A 175 -26.78 9.09 -4.07
N GLU A 176 -26.32 9.81 -5.11
CA GLU A 176 -26.61 9.54 -6.51
C GLU A 176 -25.52 8.74 -7.23
N TRP A 177 -24.40 8.48 -6.58
CA TRP A 177 -23.24 7.80 -7.21
C TRP A 177 -23.55 6.33 -7.48
N THR A 178 -23.91 6.02 -8.70
CA THR A 178 -24.01 4.64 -9.18
C THR A 178 -22.89 4.33 -10.16
N LEU A 179 -22.61 3.06 -10.37
CA LEU A 179 -21.62 2.65 -11.39
C LEU A 179 -21.97 3.17 -12.79
N GLU A 180 -23.24 3.17 -13.13
CA GLU A 180 -23.73 3.65 -14.43
C GLU A 180 -23.51 5.15 -14.57
N LEU A 181 -23.90 5.93 -13.55
CA LEU A 181 -23.68 7.37 -13.54
C LEU A 181 -22.20 7.72 -13.60
N ALA A 182 -21.37 7.08 -12.79
CA ALA A 182 -19.92 7.31 -12.77
C ALA A 182 -19.29 7.05 -14.15
N ARG A 183 -19.64 5.93 -14.80
CA ARG A 183 -19.16 5.63 -16.15
C ARG A 183 -19.59 6.69 -17.15
N ARG A 184 -20.87 7.03 -17.20
CA ARG A 184 -21.37 8.05 -18.12
C ARG A 184 -20.64 9.37 -17.96
N LEU A 185 -20.55 9.89 -16.74
CA LEU A 185 -19.88 11.16 -16.46
C LEU A 185 -18.39 11.16 -16.85
N ILE A 186 -17.69 10.05 -16.63
CA ILE A 186 -16.29 9.92 -16.98
C ILE A 186 -16.09 9.77 -18.50
N ASP A 187 -16.95 8.98 -19.16
CA ASP A 187 -16.86 8.75 -20.61
C ASP A 187 -17.19 10.00 -21.43
N GLU A 188 -17.94 10.96 -20.86
CA GLU A 188 -18.26 12.24 -21.50
C GLU A 188 -17.12 13.28 -21.40
N VAL A 189 -16.08 13.06 -20.56
CA VAL A 189 -14.97 14.00 -20.39
C VAL A 189 -14.00 13.93 -21.57
N PRO A 190 -13.66 15.06 -22.22
CA PRO A 190 -12.68 15.09 -23.29
C PRO A 190 -11.29 14.61 -22.82
N LEU A 191 -10.61 13.84 -23.65
CA LEU A 191 -9.30 13.27 -23.30
C LEU A 191 -8.27 14.31 -22.81
N PRO A 192 -8.15 15.53 -23.38
CA PRO A 192 -7.24 16.55 -22.85
C PRO A 192 -7.53 16.94 -21.41
N GLU A 193 -8.81 16.99 -21.02
CA GLU A 193 -9.23 17.32 -19.64
C GLU A 193 -8.89 16.18 -18.67
N VAL A 194 -9.10 14.94 -19.07
CA VAL A 194 -8.68 13.76 -18.30
C VAL A 194 -7.15 13.76 -18.08
N ILE A 195 -6.37 14.06 -19.11
CA ILE A 195 -4.89 14.17 -19.01
C ILE A 195 -4.52 15.27 -18.01
N ALA A 196 -5.15 16.45 -18.12
CA ALA A 196 -4.91 17.55 -17.19
C ALA A 196 -5.31 17.21 -15.74
N ALA A 197 -6.42 16.49 -15.54
CA ALA A 197 -6.87 16.05 -14.23
C ALA A 197 -5.89 15.05 -13.59
N ARG A 198 -5.33 14.11 -14.37
CA ARG A 198 -4.29 13.16 -13.93
C ARG A 198 -2.99 13.86 -13.57
N ALA A 199 -2.58 14.87 -14.34
CA ALA A 199 -1.42 15.69 -14.01
C ALA A 199 -1.63 16.44 -12.69
N ARG A 200 -2.82 17.01 -12.45
CA ARG A 200 -3.17 17.62 -11.16
C ARG A 200 -3.13 16.61 -10.02
N TYR A 201 -3.64 15.39 -10.22
CA TYR A 201 -3.64 14.35 -9.20
C TYR A 201 -2.23 13.99 -8.71
N THR A 202 -1.24 13.94 -9.59
CA THR A 202 0.14 13.64 -9.18
C THR A 202 0.84 14.76 -8.42
N SER A 203 0.33 15.99 -8.48
CA SER A 203 0.82 17.16 -7.73
C SER A 203 -0.08 17.56 -6.55
N ASP A 204 -1.22 16.88 -6.36
CA ASP A 204 -2.17 17.16 -5.29
C ASP A 204 -1.61 16.65 -3.95
N PRO A 205 -1.52 17.49 -2.90
CA PRO A 205 -1.02 17.05 -1.59
C PRO A 205 -2.00 16.13 -0.84
N ARG A 206 -3.26 16.02 -1.28
CA ARG A 206 -4.28 15.16 -0.68
C ARG A 206 -3.96 13.69 -0.97
N ASP A 207 -4.27 12.82 0.00
CA ASP A 207 -4.06 11.36 -0.06
C ASP A 207 -2.64 10.95 -0.44
N THR A 208 -1.66 11.70 0.06
CA THR A 208 -0.23 11.45 -0.15
C THR A 208 0.44 10.89 1.10
N ALA A 209 1.56 10.19 0.89
CA ALA A 209 2.50 9.82 1.94
C ALA A 209 3.94 10.03 1.47
N THR A 210 4.86 10.09 2.43
CA THR A 210 6.28 9.94 2.16
C THR A 210 6.69 8.47 2.32
N PRO A 211 7.66 7.97 1.54
CA PRO A 211 8.22 6.63 1.73
C PRO A 211 8.70 6.38 3.16
N GLU A 212 9.37 7.34 3.78
CA GLU A 212 9.90 7.23 5.14
C GLU A 212 8.80 7.02 6.18
N GLU A 213 7.74 7.84 6.16
CA GLU A 213 6.67 7.66 7.14
C GLU A 213 5.88 6.37 6.92
N MET A 214 5.73 5.94 5.68
CA MET A 214 5.08 4.67 5.39
C MET A 214 5.94 3.47 5.83
N ALA A 215 7.26 3.51 5.63
CA ALA A 215 8.16 2.48 6.16
C ALA A 215 8.17 2.46 7.71
N ARG A 216 8.15 3.64 8.36
CA ARG A 216 8.00 3.76 9.82
C ARG A 216 6.68 3.18 10.32
N LEU A 217 5.57 3.42 9.60
CA LEU A 217 4.27 2.85 9.94
C LEU A 217 4.33 1.33 9.90
N LEU A 218 4.89 0.75 8.84
CA LEU A 218 5.05 -0.71 8.69
C LEU A 218 5.95 -1.29 9.79
N GLY A 219 7.09 -0.67 10.07
CA GLY A 219 7.99 -1.11 11.14
C GLY A 219 7.31 -1.09 12.52
N ARG A 220 6.57 -0.02 12.84
CA ARG A 220 5.81 0.07 14.09
C ARG A 220 4.64 -0.91 14.15
N LEU A 221 4.02 -1.23 13.01
CA LEU A 221 3.00 -2.28 12.93
C LEU A 221 3.62 -3.65 13.25
N GLN A 222 4.76 -3.99 12.66
CA GLN A 222 5.47 -5.25 12.92
C GLN A 222 5.86 -5.41 14.39
N LEU A 223 6.28 -4.31 15.03
CA LEU A 223 6.65 -4.29 16.45
C LEU A 223 5.44 -4.33 17.42
N GLY A 224 4.20 -4.34 16.90
CA GLY A 224 2.99 -4.32 17.72
C GLY A 224 2.71 -2.98 18.41
N ASN A 225 3.30 -1.88 17.93
CA ASN A 225 3.22 -0.56 18.57
C ASN A 225 2.02 0.28 18.08
N LEU A 226 1.16 -0.27 17.22
CA LEU A 226 0.01 0.46 16.64
C LEU A 226 -1.33 -0.13 17.01
N LEU A 227 -1.41 -1.44 17.26
CA LEU A 227 -2.62 -2.19 17.56
C LEU A 227 -2.33 -3.23 18.65
N PRO A 228 -3.35 -3.72 19.38
CA PRO A 228 -3.23 -4.91 20.22
C PRO A 228 -2.73 -6.13 19.41
N PRO A 229 -2.01 -7.09 20.05
CA PRO A 229 -1.33 -8.18 19.33
C PRO A 229 -2.23 -8.99 18.39
N ALA A 230 -3.45 -9.34 18.81
CA ALA A 230 -4.38 -10.10 17.97
C ALA A 230 -4.78 -9.36 16.67
N TYR A 231 -5.01 -8.06 16.75
CA TYR A 231 -5.35 -7.23 15.59
C TYR A 231 -4.14 -6.91 14.72
N THR A 232 -2.96 -6.76 15.33
CA THR A 232 -1.69 -6.66 14.61
C THR A 232 -1.48 -7.89 13.73
N GLN A 233 -1.52 -9.08 14.34
CA GLN A 233 -1.34 -10.33 13.61
C GLN A 233 -2.39 -10.51 12.51
N TRP A 234 -3.66 -10.21 12.81
CA TRP A 234 -4.72 -10.34 11.83
C TRP A 234 -4.51 -9.41 10.61
N LEU A 235 -4.13 -8.15 10.83
CA LEU A 235 -3.84 -7.22 9.73
C LEU A 235 -2.65 -7.70 8.89
N LEU A 236 -1.59 -8.18 9.53
CA LEU A 236 -0.42 -8.75 8.84
C LEU A 236 -0.80 -9.99 8.02
N ASP A 237 -1.65 -10.87 8.53
CA ASP A 237 -2.15 -12.04 7.81
C ASP A 237 -3.00 -11.66 6.59
N LEU A 238 -3.85 -10.62 6.70
CA LEU A 238 -4.60 -10.08 5.58
C LEU A 238 -3.65 -9.54 4.51
N MET A 239 -2.63 -8.77 4.91
CA MET A 239 -1.63 -8.22 4.00
C MET A 239 -0.81 -9.32 3.32
N ALA A 240 -0.44 -10.40 4.02
CA ALA A 240 0.30 -11.53 3.46
C ALA A 240 -0.52 -12.28 2.39
N ARG A 241 -1.85 -12.31 2.53
CA ARG A 241 -2.79 -12.91 1.57
C ARG A 241 -3.16 -11.99 0.40
N SER A 242 -2.53 -10.81 0.27
CA SER A 242 -2.81 -9.86 -0.83
C SER A 242 -2.74 -10.54 -2.20
N LYS A 243 -3.80 -10.35 -2.99
CA LYS A 243 -3.93 -10.88 -4.36
C LYS A 243 -3.47 -9.88 -5.42
N THR A 244 -3.02 -8.70 -5.01
CA THR A 244 -2.64 -7.62 -5.92
C THR A 244 -1.12 -7.51 -6.06
N GLY A 245 -0.63 -6.98 -7.18
CA GLY A 245 0.77 -6.64 -7.39
C GLY A 245 1.80 -7.79 -7.39
N PRO A 246 1.51 -8.97 -7.98
CA PRO A 246 2.49 -10.07 -7.99
C PRO A 246 3.77 -9.72 -8.76
N GLN A 247 3.77 -8.63 -9.51
CA GLN A 247 4.90 -8.13 -10.30
C GLN A 247 5.71 -7.04 -9.57
N ARG A 248 5.44 -6.80 -8.27
CA ARG A 248 6.07 -5.74 -7.47
C ARG A 248 6.97 -6.32 -6.40
N LEU A 249 6.79 -6.02 -5.11
CA LEU A 249 7.68 -6.48 -4.04
C LEU A 249 8.02 -7.99 -4.12
N LYS A 250 7.03 -8.83 -4.42
CA LYS A 250 7.19 -10.29 -4.50
C LYS A 250 7.94 -10.80 -5.74
N ALA A 251 8.03 -10.01 -6.80
CA ALA A 251 8.31 -10.52 -8.15
C ALA A 251 9.67 -11.22 -8.33
N LEU A 252 10.68 -10.76 -7.63
CA LEU A 252 12.05 -11.29 -7.72
C LEU A 252 12.49 -12.10 -6.50
N LEU A 253 11.67 -12.11 -5.44
CA LEU A 253 11.97 -12.84 -4.22
C LEU A 253 11.75 -14.36 -4.39
N PRO A 254 12.39 -15.21 -3.58
CA PRO A 254 12.05 -16.61 -3.50
C PRO A 254 10.54 -16.82 -3.28
N ARG A 255 9.97 -17.88 -3.85
CA ARG A 255 8.50 -18.10 -3.85
C ARG A 255 7.89 -18.30 -2.48
N ASP A 256 8.67 -18.79 -1.54
CA ASP A 256 8.33 -19.07 -0.14
C ASP A 256 8.51 -17.86 0.77
N THR A 257 9.07 -16.75 0.25
CA THR A 257 9.21 -15.52 1.02
C THR A 257 7.84 -14.95 1.39
N VAL A 258 7.58 -14.81 2.69
CA VAL A 258 6.37 -14.16 3.18
C VAL A 258 6.51 -12.65 2.99
N VAL A 259 5.54 -12.06 2.28
CA VAL A 259 5.45 -10.61 2.06
C VAL A 259 4.06 -10.14 2.42
N ALA A 260 3.92 -9.47 3.54
CA ALA A 260 2.69 -8.81 3.97
C ALA A 260 2.66 -7.39 3.38
N HIS A 261 1.82 -7.15 2.35
CA HIS A 261 1.92 -5.90 1.60
C HIS A 261 0.58 -5.31 1.15
N LYS A 262 0.59 -4.03 0.83
CA LYS A 262 -0.53 -3.31 0.24
C LYS A 262 -0.06 -2.52 -0.98
N THR A 263 -0.74 -2.73 -2.11
CA THR A 263 -0.47 -2.02 -3.36
C THR A 263 -1.33 -0.77 -3.53
N GLY A 264 -0.80 0.20 -4.27
CA GLY A 264 -1.55 1.33 -4.83
C GLY A 264 -1.41 1.35 -6.35
N THR A 265 -2.51 1.59 -7.08
CA THR A 265 -2.50 1.54 -8.55
C THR A 265 -3.48 2.54 -9.12
N THR A 266 -2.96 3.40 -9.97
CA THR A 266 -3.71 4.15 -10.97
C THR A 266 -2.97 4.02 -12.31
N ASP A 267 -3.42 4.69 -13.35
CA ASP A 267 -2.70 4.75 -14.63
C ASP A 267 -1.43 5.61 -14.57
N VAL A 268 -1.29 6.48 -13.58
CA VAL A 268 -0.11 7.36 -13.40
C VAL A 268 0.74 7.02 -12.17
N VAL A 269 0.24 6.14 -11.27
CA VAL A 269 0.89 5.80 -9.99
C VAL A 269 0.91 4.27 -9.80
N ILE A 270 2.06 3.74 -9.44
CA ILE A 270 2.27 2.33 -9.10
C ILE A 270 3.09 2.26 -7.80
N ASN A 271 2.44 1.82 -6.73
CA ASN A 271 3.05 1.72 -5.41
C ASN A 271 2.97 0.29 -4.86
N ASP A 272 3.90 -0.05 -3.99
CA ASP A 272 3.79 -1.24 -3.15
C ASP A 272 4.57 -1.00 -1.84
N VAL A 273 3.92 -1.27 -0.71
CA VAL A 273 4.49 -1.07 0.61
C VAL A 273 4.21 -2.30 1.46
N GLY A 274 5.21 -2.78 2.20
CA GLY A 274 5.02 -4.03 2.94
C GLY A 274 6.20 -4.45 3.78
N LEU A 275 6.00 -5.57 4.45
CA LEU A 275 6.97 -6.27 5.29
C LEU A 275 7.43 -7.54 4.55
N ILE A 276 8.73 -7.69 4.39
CA ILE A 276 9.36 -8.86 3.82
C ILE A 276 10.00 -9.63 4.98
N THR A 277 9.56 -10.86 5.23
CA THR A 277 10.18 -11.72 6.23
C THR A 277 11.45 -12.33 5.64
N LEU A 278 12.57 -12.14 6.30
CA LEU A 278 13.86 -12.73 5.91
C LEU A 278 13.93 -14.19 6.39
N PRO A 279 14.57 -15.09 5.64
CA PRO A 279 14.81 -16.46 6.09
C PRO A 279 15.66 -16.52 7.37
N ASP A 280 15.43 -17.52 8.22
CA ASP A 280 16.15 -17.69 9.49
C ASP A 280 17.66 -17.90 9.30
N ASP A 281 18.07 -18.46 8.15
CA ASP A 281 19.45 -18.68 7.75
C ASP A 281 20.08 -17.50 6.99
N SER A 282 19.47 -16.31 7.11
CA SER A 282 20.01 -15.05 6.56
C SER A 282 21.19 -14.54 7.37
N ALA A 283 22.05 -13.73 6.74
CA ALA A 283 23.13 -13.04 7.43
C ALA A 283 22.62 -12.16 8.58
N ILE A 284 21.45 -11.55 8.37
CA ILE A 284 20.69 -10.81 9.38
C ILE A 284 19.22 -11.23 9.19
N GLY A 285 18.66 -11.97 10.15
CA GLY A 285 17.26 -12.40 10.14
C GLY A 285 16.29 -11.24 10.42
N GLY A 286 15.00 -11.52 10.48
CA GLY A 286 13.97 -10.56 10.85
C GLY A 286 13.13 -10.04 9.68
N HIS A 287 12.76 -8.75 9.70
CA HIS A 287 11.79 -8.17 8.76
C HIS A 287 12.30 -6.88 8.12
N LEU A 288 12.05 -6.73 6.83
CA LEU A 288 12.26 -5.48 6.12
C LEU A 288 10.93 -4.75 5.92
N ALA A 289 10.78 -3.59 6.52
CA ALA A 289 9.70 -2.66 6.20
C ALA A 289 10.14 -1.83 4.99
N LEU A 290 9.50 -2.07 3.84
CA LEU A 290 9.86 -1.44 2.56
C LEU A 290 8.66 -0.70 1.98
N ALA A 291 8.82 0.59 1.73
CA ALA A 291 7.82 1.43 1.09
C ALA A 291 8.37 1.99 -0.23
N VAL A 292 7.75 1.63 -1.35
CA VAL A 292 8.15 2.10 -2.68
C VAL A 292 6.97 2.76 -3.37
N PHE A 293 7.18 3.99 -3.78
CA PHE A 293 6.23 4.79 -4.55
C PHE A 293 6.84 5.16 -5.91
N VAL A 294 6.06 4.98 -6.98
CA VAL A 294 6.50 5.33 -8.34
C VAL A 294 5.36 6.02 -9.08
N MET A 295 5.63 7.17 -9.69
CA MET A 295 4.66 7.90 -10.49
C MET A 295 5.25 8.42 -11.79
N ASN A 296 4.39 8.83 -12.72
CA ASN A 296 4.75 9.47 -13.99
C ASN A 296 5.73 8.65 -14.86
N GLY A 297 5.79 7.34 -14.67
CA GLY A 297 6.64 6.47 -15.48
C GLY A 297 6.01 6.13 -16.84
N PRO A 298 6.83 5.73 -17.83
CA PRO A 298 6.39 5.57 -19.22
C PRO A 298 5.45 4.38 -19.44
N ARG A 299 5.49 3.39 -18.56
CA ARG A 299 4.68 2.15 -18.65
C ARG A 299 4.53 1.52 -17.28
N THR A 300 3.36 0.98 -16.99
CA THR A 300 3.06 0.21 -15.76
C THR A 300 4.09 -0.88 -15.48
N ALA A 301 4.47 -1.67 -16.49
CA ALA A 301 5.45 -2.75 -16.32
C ALA A 301 6.86 -2.23 -15.95
N ALA A 302 7.25 -1.05 -16.40
CA ALA A 302 8.53 -0.44 -16.01
C ALA A 302 8.52 0.00 -14.55
N MET A 303 7.44 0.68 -14.12
CA MET A 303 7.26 1.09 -12.73
C MET A 303 7.21 -0.11 -11.77
N GLN A 304 6.50 -1.18 -12.13
CA GLN A 304 6.47 -2.43 -11.37
C GLN A 304 7.86 -3.06 -11.24
N ARG A 305 8.65 -3.03 -12.31
CA ARG A 305 10.03 -3.56 -12.32
C ARG A 305 10.93 -2.77 -11.36
N THR A 306 10.80 -1.46 -11.29
CA THR A 306 11.54 -0.62 -10.32
C THR A 306 11.28 -1.11 -8.89
N ILE A 307 10.00 -1.32 -8.52
CA ILE A 307 9.63 -1.85 -7.20
C ILE A 307 10.26 -3.22 -6.95
N ALA A 308 10.15 -4.13 -7.93
CA ALA A 308 10.72 -5.48 -7.81
C ALA A 308 12.24 -5.47 -7.63
N GLN A 309 12.95 -4.61 -8.36
CA GLN A 309 14.40 -4.48 -8.28
C GLN A 309 14.85 -3.91 -6.92
N LEU A 310 14.14 -2.93 -6.38
CA LEU A 310 14.43 -2.38 -5.05
C LEU A 310 14.22 -3.43 -3.96
N ALA A 311 13.12 -4.18 -4.01
CA ALA A 311 12.86 -5.28 -3.06
C ALA A 311 13.91 -6.38 -3.18
N GLY A 312 14.26 -6.78 -4.41
CA GLY A 312 15.31 -7.78 -4.65
C GLY A 312 16.66 -7.33 -4.13
N ALA A 313 17.05 -6.08 -4.38
CA ALA A 313 18.32 -5.53 -3.90
C ALA A 313 18.40 -5.52 -2.37
N ALA A 314 17.30 -5.14 -1.68
CA ALA A 314 17.20 -5.20 -0.24
C ALA A 314 17.32 -6.64 0.28
N PHE A 315 16.60 -7.58 -0.32
CA PHE A 315 16.62 -8.99 0.06
C PHE A 315 18.03 -9.60 -0.09
N GLU A 316 18.69 -9.40 -1.24
CA GLU A 316 20.07 -9.87 -1.46
C GLU A 316 21.04 -9.33 -0.41
N PHE A 317 20.93 -8.03 -0.09
CA PHE A 317 21.82 -7.39 0.88
C PHE A 317 21.68 -8.01 2.27
N PHE A 318 20.46 -8.12 2.79
CA PHE A 318 20.22 -8.59 4.15
C PHE A 318 20.35 -10.11 4.31
N THR A 319 20.11 -10.88 3.26
CA THR A 319 20.26 -12.33 3.31
C THR A 319 21.69 -12.79 2.98
N GLY A 320 22.47 -11.99 2.26
CA GLY A 320 23.74 -12.42 1.67
C GLY A 320 23.58 -13.44 0.54
N LYS A 321 22.34 -13.69 0.08
CA LYS A 321 22.01 -14.72 -0.93
C LYS A 321 21.60 -14.06 -2.25
N PRO A 322 22.07 -14.58 -3.40
CA PRO A 322 21.64 -14.08 -4.69
C PRO A 322 20.14 -14.40 -4.92
N LEU A 323 19.46 -13.53 -5.66
CA LEU A 323 18.09 -13.80 -6.08
C LEU A 323 18.00 -15.04 -6.99
N PRO A 324 16.88 -15.78 -6.93
CA PRO A 324 16.65 -16.87 -7.87
C PRO A 324 16.61 -16.33 -9.30
N PRO A 325 17.04 -17.13 -10.30
CA PRO A 325 16.92 -16.72 -11.68
C PRO A 325 15.44 -16.41 -12.02
N PRO A 326 15.17 -15.41 -12.87
CA PRO A 326 13.79 -15.05 -13.22
C PRO A 326 13.05 -16.27 -13.77
N ALA A 327 11.86 -16.52 -13.26
CA ALA A 327 11.03 -17.62 -13.74
C ALA A 327 10.85 -17.51 -15.27
N LYS A 328 11.14 -18.58 -16.00
CA LYS A 328 10.91 -18.64 -17.45
C LYS A 328 9.44 -18.33 -17.69
N VAL A 329 9.15 -17.21 -18.31
CA VAL A 329 7.80 -16.83 -18.73
C VAL A 329 7.35 -17.88 -19.75
N LYS A 330 6.37 -18.73 -19.38
CA LYS A 330 5.73 -19.59 -20.38
C LYS A 330 5.11 -18.68 -21.44
N PRO A 331 5.40 -18.87 -22.73
CA PRO A 331 4.78 -18.06 -23.77
C PRO A 331 3.25 -18.18 -23.66
N ALA A 332 2.58 -17.04 -23.72
CA ALA A 332 1.11 -17.03 -23.70
C ALA A 332 0.56 -17.96 -24.77
N PRO A 333 -0.48 -18.77 -24.48
CA PRO A 333 -1.07 -19.64 -25.47
C PRO A 333 -1.51 -18.81 -26.67
N LYS A 334 -0.99 -19.15 -27.86
CA LYS A 334 -1.35 -18.49 -29.13
C LYS A 334 -2.87 -18.57 -29.26
N LYS A 335 -3.56 -17.44 -29.26
CA LYS A 335 -4.99 -17.39 -29.58
C LYS A 335 -5.17 -18.09 -30.93
N ARG A 336 -5.86 -19.25 -30.95
CA ARG A 336 -6.28 -19.90 -32.19
C ARG A 336 -7.12 -18.86 -32.95
N ARG A 337 -6.61 -18.43 -34.10
CA ARG A 337 -7.44 -17.68 -35.06
C ARG A 337 -8.59 -18.61 -35.44
N ALA A 338 -9.79 -18.22 -35.06
CA ALA A 338 -10.98 -18.83 -35.62
C ALA A 338 -10.92 -18.60 -37.14
N ARG A 339 -10.81 -19.68 -37.91
CA ARG A 339 -11.04 -19.62 -39.36
C ARG A 339 -12.53 -19.32 -39.56
N ARG A 340 -12.80 -18.20 -40.20
CA ARG A 340 -14.10 -17.94 -40.82
C ARG A 340 -14.15 -18.71 -42.16
#